data_46753ba2dcd91db4ef03c0c27998b64a
#
_entry.id   46753ba2dcd91db4ef03c0c27998b64a
#
_cell.length_a   1.000
_cell.length_b   1.000
_cell.length_c   1.000
_cell.angle_alpha   90.00
_cell.angle_beta   90.00
_cell.angle_gamma   90.00
#
_symmetry.space_group_name_H-M   'P 1'
#
loop_
_entity.id
_entity.type
_entity.pdbx_description
1 polymer ?
#
loop_
_entity_poly.entity_id
_entity_poly.type
_entity_poly.pdbx_seq_one_letter_code
_entity_poly.pdbx_strand_id
1 'polypeptide(L)'
;MTSTVTAATLKVTLTESITLNGDDHGSTNTLEIGSINEVMKRIVTVTTTEQEIVSFSKTAVGPGQFLDDKVRYIRITNLDDTNEVVLTFKNEDNDEFAVFLDKGCSFIYNADLSAGVVDTFNAVTAGDATPNLADKGDLVNITADAKIASCDIEIFVASI
;
A
#
# COMPACT_ATOMS: atom_id res chain seq x y z
N MET A 1 2.32 26.90 -21.95
CA MET A 1 3.45 26.24 -21.23
C MET A 1 3.05 24.80 -21.03
N THR A 2 3.83 23.87 -21.55
CA THR A 2 3.62 22.44 -21.31
C THR A 2 4.21 22.14 -19.94
N SER A 3 3.39 21.74 -18.97
CA SER A 3 3.88 21.26 -17.68
C SER A 3 4.46 19.85 -17.89
N THR A 4 5.75 19.70 -17.65
CA THR A 4 6.40 18.39 -17.75
C THR A 4 6.84 17.97 -16.34
N VAL A 5 6.32 16.85 -15.88
CA VAL A 5 6.79 16.23 -14.64
C VAL A 5 8.14 15.59 -14.91
N THR A 6 9.16 15.96 -14.13
CA THR A 6 10.46 15.28 -14.19
C THR A 6 10.40 14.11 -13.22
N ALA A 7 10.63 12.90 -13.75
CA ALA A 7 10.66 11.70 -12.92
C ALA A 7 11.77 11.80 -11.85
N ALA A 8 11.48 11.28 -10.69
CA ALA A 8 12.37 11.28 -9.52
C ALA A 8 12.61 9.86 -9.00
N THR A 9 13.56 9.71 -8.08
CA THR A 9 13.80 8.46 -7.36
C THR A 9 13.23 8.57 -5.96
N LEU A 10 12.32 7.65 -5.61
CA LEU A 10 11.88 7.47 -4.24
C LEU A 10 12.91 6.62 -3.50
N LYS A 11 13.44 7.15 -2.41
CA LYS A 11 14.30 6.41 -1.49
C LYS A 11 13.52 6.07 -0.23
N VAL A 12 13.38 4.78 0.05
CA VAL A 12 12.75 4.25 1.26
C VAL A 12 13.84 3.67 2.15
N THR A 13 13.93 4.11 3.39
CA THR A 13 14.88 3.58 4.37
C THR A 13 14.11 3.06 5.56
N LEU A 14 14.27 1.78 5.84
CA LEU A 14 13.75 1.11 7.03
C LEU A 14 14.90 0.85 7.99
N THR A 15 14.81 1.39 9.19
CA THR A 15 15.82 1.20 10.23
C THR A 15 15.18 0.54 11.44
N GLU A 16 15.76 -0.58 11.85
CA GLU A 16 15.40 -1.31 13.05
C GLU A 16 16.53 -1.15 14.06
N SER A 17 16.20 -0.88 15.30
CA SER A 17 17.17 -0.72 16.39
C SER A 17 16.73 -1.54 17.60
N ILE A 18 17.47 -2.58 17.91
CA ILE A 18 17.22 -3.45 19.06
C ILE A 18 18.53 -4.01 19.61
N THR A 19 18.70 -3.95 20.91
CA THR A 19 19.79 -4.63 21.62
C THR A 19 19.20 -5.70 22.52
N LEU A 20 19.56 -6.94 22.28
CA LEU A 20 19.11 -8.09 23.04
C LEU A 20 20.30 -8.83 23.68
N ASN A 21 20.28 -9.00 24.98
CA ASN A 21 21.38 -9.63 25.76
C ASN A 21 22.76 -9.00 25.53
N GLY A 22 22.81 -7.72 25.19
CA GLY A 22 24.06 -6.97 24.93
C GLY A 22 24.52 -6.98 23.48
N ASP A 23 23.87 -7.74 22.60
CA ASP A 23 24.17 -7.81 21.18
C ASP A 23 23.19 -6.93 20.38
N ASP A 24 23.73 -6.22 19.39
CA ASP A 24 22.92 -5.40 18.46
C ASP A 24 22.36 -6.31 17.35
N HIS A 25 21.04 -6.33 17.23
CA HIS A 25 20.30 -7.05 16.19
C HIS A 25 19.57 -6.08 15.24
N GLY A 26 19.87 -4.80 15.34
CA GLY A 26 19.30 -3.78 14.44
C GLY A 26 19.84 -3.90 13.02
N SER A 27 19.08 -3.37 12.09
CA SER A 27 19.48 -3.29 10.68
C SER A 27 18.95 -2.02 10.00
N THR A 28 19.57 -1.65 8.89
CA THR A 28 19.10 -0.57 8.03
C THR A 28 19.04 -1.08 6.60
N ASN A 29 17.85 -1.09 6.03
CA ASN A 29 17.61 -1.47 4.65
C ASN A 29 17.15 -0.26 3.84
N THR A 30 17.73 -0.08 2.67
CA THR A 30 17.36 1.00 1.75
C THR A 30 16.92 0.42 0.44
N LEU A 31 15.74 0.88 -0.04
CA LEU A 31 15.21 0.59 -1.36
C LEU A 31 15.16 1.91 -2.15
N GLU A 32 15.65 1.90 -3.38
CA GLU A 32 15.53 3.01 -4.32
C GLU A 32 14.63 2.59 -5.49
N ILE A 33 13.56 3.37 -5.72
CA ILE A 33 12.57 3.13 -6.77
C ILE A 33 12.65 4.31 -7.74
N GLY A 34 13.14 4.05 -8.94
CA GLY A 34 13.33 5.06 -9.98
C GLY A 34 12.04 5.40 -10.73
N SER A 35 12.14 6.43 -11.55
CA SER A 35 11.08 6.83 -12.49
C SER A 35 9.75 7.26 -11.90
N ILE A 36 9.70 7.58 -10.63
CA ILE A 36 8.48 8.08 -9.97
C ILE A 36 8.08 9.43 -10.59
N ASN A 37 6.88 9.50 -11.11
CA ASN A 37 6.31 10.70 -11.71
C ASN A 37 4.98 11.15 -11.08
N GLU A 38 4.39 10.32 -10.23
CA GLU A 38 3.18 10.62 -9.49
C GLU A 38 3.30 10.23 -8.02
N VAL A 39 2.90 11.13 -7.13
CA VAL A 39 2.88 10.87 -5.68
C VAL A 39 1.62 11.44 -5.08
N MET A 40 0.93 10.64 -4.29
CA MET A 40 -0.17 11.07 -3.42
C MET A 40 0.25 10.91 -1.97
N LYS A 41 0.10 11.99 -1.20
CA LYS A 41 0.20 11.95 0.26
C LYS A 41 -0.99 12.68 0.85
N ARG A 42 -1.79 11.99 1.65
CA ARG A 42 -2.96 12.60 2.32
C ARG A 42 -3.20 11.99 3.69
N ILE A 43 -3.87 12.75 4.55
CA ILE A 43 -4.44 12.25 5.80
C ILE A 43 -5.96 12.16 5.61
N VAL A 44 -6.54 11.06 6.04
CA VAL A 44 -7.97 10.76 5.94
C VAL A 44 -8.47 10.30 7.30
N THR A 45 -9.61 10.84 7.73
CA THR A 45 -10.33 10.30 8.89
C THR A 45 -11.16 9.11 8.45
N VAL A 46 -10.84 7.95 8.98
CA VAL A 46 -11.57 6.70 8.78
C VAL A 46 -12.61 6.55 9.89
N THR A 47 -13.85 6.33 9.49
CA THR A 47 -14.96 6.09 10.44
C THR A 47 -15.12 4.60 10.73
N THR A 48 -16.09 4.25 11.60
CA THR A 48 -16.45 2.85 11.87
C THR A 48 -17.30 2.21 10.76
N THR A 49 -17.48 2.91 9.65
CA THR A 49 -18.07 2.36 8.44
C THR A 49 -16.98 2.24 7.39
N GLU A 50 -16.86 1.08 6.78
CA GLU A 50 -15.90 0.81 5.72
C GLU A 50 -16.01 1.85 4.60
N GLN A 51 -14.88 2.39 4.19
CA GLN A 51 -14.78 3.37 3.12
C GLN A 51 -13.56 3.12 2.25
N GLU A 52 -13.69 3.38 0.95
CA GLU A 52 -12.57 3.31 0.02
C GLU A 52 -11.56 4.43 0.31
N ILE A 53 -10.29 4.06 0.41
CA ILE A 53 -9.20 5.00 0.69
C ILE A 53 -8.23 5.16 -0.49
N VAL A 54 -8.05 4.12 -1.29
CA VAL A 54 -7.27 4.14 -2.54
C VAL A 54 -7.99 3.26 -3.56
N SER A 55 -8.00 3.68 -4.83
CA SER A 55 -8.58 2.91 -5.92
C SER A 55 -7.61 2.83 -7.10
N PHE A 56 -7.67 1.72 -7.83
CA PHE A 56 -6.79 1.39 -8.94
C PHE A 56 -7.61 1.10 -10.19
N SER A 57 -7.02 1.30 -11.36
CA SER A 57 -7.70 1.11 -12.65
C SER A 57 -6.73 0.65 -13.73
N LYS A 58 -7.20 -0.23 -14.63
CA LYS A 58 -6.42 -0.73 -15.77
C LYS A 58 -6.29 0.28 -16.92
N THR A 59 -7.10 1.31 -16.94
CA THR A 59 -7.19 2.21 -18.10
C THR A 59 -6.94 3.66 -17.72
N ALA A 60 -7.88 4.54 -17.95
CA ALA A 60 -7.74 5.96 -17.61
C ALA A 60 -8.07 6.19 -16.15
N VAL A 61 -7.23 6.92 -15.46
CA VAL A 61 -7.43 7.27 -14.05
C VAL A 61 -8.25 8.54 -13.92
N GLY A 62 -9.24 8.48 -13.03
CA GLY A 62 -9.90 9.66 -12.50
C GLY A 62 -9.11 10.29 -11.33
N PRO A 63 -9.57 11.42 -10.81
CA PRO A 63 -8.94 12.01 -9.63
C PRO A 63 -8.91 11.04 -8.44
N GLY A 64 -7.71 10.79 -7.90
CA GLY A 64 -7.51 9.90 -6.76
C GLY A 64 -7.41 8.41 -7.09
N GLN A 65 -7.41 8.04 -8.36
CA GLN A 65 -7.12 6.69 -8.84
C GLN A 65 -5.69 6.61 -9.38
N PHE A 66 -5.12 5.40 -9.34
CA PHE A 66 -3.83 5.09 -9.94
C PHE A 66 -3.97 4.00 -10.99
N LEU A 67 -3.08 4.01 -11.99
CA LEU A 67 -2.95 2.86 -12.88
C LEU A 67 -2.33 1.69 -12.09
N ASP A 68 -2.96 0.52 -12.16
CA ASP A 68 -2.59 -0.66 -11.38
C ASP A 68 -1.16 -1.12 -11.68
N ASP A 69 -0.76 -1.15 -12.95
CA ASP A 69 0.58 -1.56 -13.39
C ASP A 69 1.69 -0.50 -13.10
N LYS A 70 1.34 0.69 -12.61
CA LYS A 70 2.28 1.80 -12.38
C LYS A 70 2.64 2.00 -10.91
N VAL A 71 1.82 1.55 -9.98
CA VAL A 71 2.08 1.75 -8.55
C VAL A 71 3.29 0.92 -8.10
N ARG A 72 4.24 1.56 -7.43
CA ARG A 72 5.48 0.94 -6.95
C ARG A 72 5.61 0.92 -5.43
N TYR A 73 4.88 1.79 -4.77
CA TYR A 73 4.98 1.94 -3.32
C TYR A 73 3.67 2.41 -2.72
N ILE A 74 3.22 1.73 -1.69
CA ILE A 74 2.08 2.12 -0.87
C ILE A 74 2.50 2.05 0.59
N ARG A 75 2.25 3.13 1.35
CA ARG A 75 2.37 3.14 2.81
C ARG A 75 1.09 3.71 3.41
N ILE A 76 0.54 2.99 4.36
CA ILE A 76 -0.61 3.44 5.14
C ILE A 76 -0.19 3.39 6.61
N THR A 77 -0.29 4.51 7.30
CA THR A 77 0.09 4.66 8.71
C THR A 77 -1.11 5.06 9.52
N ASN A 78 -1.41 4.31 10.57
CA ASN A 78 -2.39 4.71 11.57
C ASN A 78 -1.78 5.78 12.48
N LEU A 79 -2.33 6.98 12.46
CA LEU A 79 -1.88 8.12 13.27
C LEU A 79 -2.57 8.22 14.62
N ASP A 80 -3.58 7.36 14.87
CA ASP A 80 -4.27 7.32 16.15
C ASP A 80 -3.36 6.73 17.25
N ASP A 81 -3.54 7.19 18.46
CA ASP A 81 -2.77 6.75 19.63
C ASP A 81 -3.49 5.70 20.50
N THR A 82 -4.71 5.35 20.13
CA THR A 82 -5.60 4.54 20.94
C THR A 82 -6.26 3.40 20.15
N ASN A 83 -6.78 3.70 18.94
CA ASN A 83 -7.65 2.82 18.18
C ASN A 83 -6.93 2.18 16.99
N GLU A 84 -7.41 1.03 16.61
CA GLU A 84 -6.96 0.24 15.46
C GLU A 84 -7.84 0.48 14.23
N VAL A 85 -7.25 0.31 13.05
CA VAL A 85 -7.91 0.35 11.75
C VAL A 85 -7.77 -0.99 11.06
N VAL A 86 -8.81 -1.46 10.42
CA VAL A 86 -8.77 -2.60 9.50
C VAL A 86 -8.57 -2.07 8.08
N LEU A 87 -7.56 -2.57 7.40
CA LEU A 87 -7.35 -2.35 5.98
C LEU A 87 -7.81 -3.59 5.23
N THR A 88 -8.71 -3.44 4.28
CA THR A 88 -9.17 -4.53 3.41
C THR A 88 -8.70 -4.28 1.98
N PHE A 89 -8.02 -5.27 1.43
CA PHE A 89 -7.48 -5.28 0.07
C PHE A 89 -8.37 -6.16 -0.79
N LYS A 90 -8.89 -5.62 -1.88
CA LYS A 90 -9.82 -6.30 -2.76
C LYS A 90 -9.31 -6.35 -4.19
N ASN A 91 -9.32 -7.55 -4.79
CA ASN A 91 -8.95 -7.75 -6.17
C ASN A 91 -10.17 -7.74 -7.12
N GLU A 92 -9.92 -7.84 -8.43
CA GLU A 92 -10.96 -7.84 -9.46
C GLU A 92 -11.84 -9.10 -9.44
N ASP A 93 -11.37 -10.20 -8.85
CA ASP A 93 -12.11 -11.44 -8.67
C ASP A 93 -13.00 -11.45 -7.41
N ASN A 94 -13.02 -10.33 -6.67
CA ASN A 94 -13.67 -10.15 -5.37
C ASN A 94 -13.07 -10.99 -4.24
N ASP A 95 -11.84 -11.43 -4.38
CA ASP A 95 -11.09 -11.97 -3.25
C ASP A 95 -10.61 -10.82 -2.36
N GLU A 96 -10.65 -11.05 -1.06
CA GLU A 96 -10.31 -10.03 -0.07
C GLU A 96 -9.36 -10.61 0.98
N PHE A 97 -8.43 -9.79 1.43
CA PHE A 97 -7.74 -10.03 2.68
C PHE A 97 -7.72 -8.76 3.52
N ALA A 98 -7.74 -8.92 4.84
CA ALA A 98 -7.72 -7.82 5.77
C ALA A 98 -6.50 -7.85 6.69
N VAL A 99 -6.00 -6.67 7.02
CA VAL A 99 -4.88 -6.48 7.94
C VAL A 99 -5.31 -5.52 9.05
N PHE A 100 -5.05 -5.91 10.30
CA PHE A 100 -5.15 -4.96 11.41
C PHE A 100 -3.93 -4.05 11.42
N LEU A 101 -4.21 -2.75 11.41
CA LEU A 101 -3.21 -1.71 11.58
C LEU A 101 -3.41 -1.08 12.96
N ASP A 102 -2.65 -1.55 13.93
CA ASP A 102 -2.68 -1.03 15.28
C ASP A 102 -2.20 0.43 15.35
N LYS A 103 -2.50 1.10 16.45
CA LYS A 103 -2.09 2.49 16.70
C LYS A 103 -0.60 2.70 16.43
N GLY A 104 -0.28 3.77 15.70
CA GLY A 104 1.09 4.12 15.36
C GLY A 104 1.80 3.18 14.38
N CYS A 105 1.15 2.10 13.94
CA CYS A 105 1.73 1.13 13.01
C CYS A 105 1.61 1.58 11.55
N SER A 106 2.49 1.03 10.70
CA SER A 106 2.47 1.26 9.26
C SER A 106 2.41 -0.07 8.50
N PHE A 107 1.56 -0.11 7.50
CA PHE A 107 1.58 -1.13 6.45
C PHE A 107 2.37 -0.58 5.27
N ILE A 108 3.35 -1.35 4.78
CA ILE A 108 4.18 -0.98 3.63
C ILE A 108 4.08 -2.09 2.59
N TYR A 109 3.72 -1.70 1.38
CA TYR A 109 3.70 -2.59 0.22
C TYR A 109 4.51 -1.96 -0.90
N ASN A 110 5.57 -2.65 -1.33
CA ASN A 110 6.49 -2.16 -2.33
C ASN A 110 6.97 -3.29 -3.24
N ALA A 111 7.17 -2.98 -4.50
CA ALA A 111 7.84 -3.85 -5.46
C ALA A 111 8.43 -3.02 -6.60
N ASP A 112 9.59 -3.43 -7.09
CA ASP A 112 10.19 -2.93 -8.33
C ASP A 112 9.96 -3.93 -9.48
N LEU A 113 8.72 -4.42 -9.57
CA LEU A 113 8.29 -5.31 -10.65
C LEU A 113 7.73 -4.47 -11.80
N SER A 114 7.88 -4.96 -13.03
CA SER A 114 7.33 -4.30 -14.22
C SER A 114 5.81 -4.12 -14.16
N ALA A 115 5.12 -5.00 -13.42
CA ALA A 115 3.68 -4.97 -13.21
C ALA A 115 3.22 -4.18 -11.96
N GLY A 116 4.15 -3.63 -11.17
CA GLY A 116 3.83 -2.88 -9.94
C GLY A 116 3.44 -3.77 -8.76
N VAL A 117 3.08 -3.12 -7.64
CA VAL A 117 2.67 -3.82 -6.42
C VAL A 117 1.24 -4.35 -6.50
N VAL A 118 0.44 -3.80 -7.38
CA VAL A 118 -1.00 -4.06 -7.49
C VAL A 118 -1.29 -5.35 -8.25
N ASP A 119 -0.40 -5.75 -9.18
CA ASP A 119 -0.53 -6.93 -10.05
C ASP A 119 -0.09 -8.25 -9.38
N THR A 120 0.13 -8.27 -8.11
CA THR A 120 0.67 -9.45 -7.41
C THR A 120 -0.34 -10.23 -6.58
N PHE A 121 -1.58 -9.81 -6.59
CA PHE A 121 -2.60 -10.34 -5.72
C PHE A 121 -3.48 -11.37 -6.45
N ASN A 122 -3.15 -12.66 -6.28
CA ASN A 122 -4.07 -13.74 -6.63
C ASN A 122 -4.02 -14.84 -5.57
N ALA A 123 -5.15 -15.06 -4.90
CA ALA A 123 -5.38 -16.21 -4.02
C ALA A 123 -6.35 -17.16 -4.72
N VAL A 124 -5.89 -17.88 -5.74
CA VAL A 124 -6.77 -18.71 -6.57
C VAL A 124 -7.37 -19.90 -5.85
N THR A 125 -6.81 -20.42 -4.83
CA THR A 125 -7.45 -21.44 -3.97
C THR A 125 -6.54 -21.76 -2.80
N ALA A 126 -7.08 -21.86 -1.61
CA ALA A 126 -6.33 -22.34 -0.45
C ALA A 126 -5.73 -23.72 -0.76
N GLY A 127 -4.41 -23.78 -0.89
CA GLY A 127 -3.67 -25.01 -1.17
C GLY A 127 -3.05 -25.14 -2.55
N ASP A 128 -3.28 -24.21 -3.47
CA ASP A 128 -2.58 -24.19 -4.74
C ASP A 128 -1.25 -23.42 -4.58
N ALA A 129 -0.17 -24.18 -4.44
CA ALA A 129 1.18 -23.64 -4.32
C ALA A 129 1.77 -23.20 -5.67
N THR A 130 1.03 -23.35 -6.76
CA THR A 130 1.46 -22.92 -8.09
C THR A 130 0.75 -21.63 -8.43
N PRO A 131 1.42 -20.46 -8.31
CA PRO A 131 0.80 -19.22 -8.75
C PRO A 131 0.50 -19.34 -10.24
N ASN A 132 -0.77 -19.31 -10.61
CA ASN A 132 -1.17 -19.19 -12.00
C ASN A 132 -0.84 -17.74 -12.43
N LEU A 133 0.31 -17.58 -13.06
CA LEU A 133 0.79 -16.29 -13.54
C LEU A 133 -0.11 -15.68 -14.65
N ALA A 134 -1.07 -16.45 -15.16
CA ALA A 134 -1.97 -16.00 -16.21
C ALA A 134 -3.26 -15.33 -15.70
N ASP A 135 -3.63 -15.59 -14.45
CA ASP A 135 -4.86 -15.09 -13.83
C ASP A 135 -4.55 -14.34 -12.51
N LYS A 136 -3.66 -13.38 -12.58
CA LYS A 136 -3.40 -12.48 -11.46
C LYS A 136 -4.57 -11.51 -11.35
N GLY A 137 -5.35 -11.62 -10.31
CA GLY A 137 -6.36 -10.63 -9.98
C GLY A 137 -5.68 -9.34 -9.52
N ASP A 138 -5.79 -8.29 -10.31
CA ASP A 138 -5.26 -6.99 -9.92
C ASP A 138 -6.02 -6.42 -8.74
N LEU A 139 -5.32 -5.72 -7.88
CA LEU A 139 -5.93 -4.99 -6.78
C LEU A 139 -6.80 -3.86 -7.34
N VAL A 140 -8.07 -3.85 -6.99
CA VAL A 140 -9.04 -2.83 -7.43
C VAL A 140 -9.09 -1.67 -6.46
N ASN A 141 -9.11 -1.95 -5.17
CA ASN A 141 -9.10 -0.91 -4.14
C ASN A 141 -8.55 -1.40 -2.81
N ILE A 142 -8.27 -0.43 -1.97
CA ILE A 142 -8.03 -0.61 -0.54
C ILE A 142 -9.11 0.16 0.18
N THR A 143 -9.83 -0.52 1.07
CA THR A 143 -10.80 0.09 1.97
C THR A 143 -10.25 0.12 3.39
N ALA A 144 -10.83 0.95 4.23
CA ALA A 144 -10.49 1.03 5.64
C ALA A 144 -11.74 1.26 6.48
N ASP A 145 -11.76 0.67 7.67
CA ASP A 145 -12.72 0.94 8.73
C ASP A 145 -12.05 0.97 10.10
N ALA A 146 -12.46 1.92 10.92
CA ALA A 146 -12.02 2.01 12.31
C ALA A 146 -12.94 1.14 13.17
N LYS A 147 -12.37 0.32 14.05
CA LYS A 147 -13.12 -0.70 14.77
C LYS A 147 -14.00 -0.14 15.89
N ILE A 148 -13.55 0.89 16.59
CA ILE A 148 -14.22 1.40 17.80
C ILE A 148 -14.60 2.86 17.64
N ALA A 149 -13.68 3.71 17.22
CA ALA A 149 -13.88 5.14 17.02
C ALA A 149 -13.10 5.59 15.79
N SER A 150 -13.47 6.72 15.20
CA SER A 150 -12.80 7.27 14.02
C SER A 150 -11.31 7.47 14.27
N CYS A 151 -10.48 7.09 13.30
CA CYS A 151 -9.02 7.19 13.32
C CYS A 151 -8.52 8.02 12.14
N ASP A 152 -7.46 8.77 12.34
CA ASP A 152 -6.75 9.42 11.25
C ASP A 152 -5.65 8.49 10.71
N ILE A 153 -5.61 8.30 9.41
CA ILE A 153 -4.57 7.55 8.72
C ILE A 153 -3.84 8.42 7.71
N GLU A 154 -2.54 8.25 7.60
CA GLU A 154 -1.74 8.83 6.52
C GLU A 154 -1.56 7.80 5.40
N ILE A 155 -1.88 8.20 4.18
CA ILE A 155 -1.72 7.40 2.98
C ILE A 155 -0.65 8.04 2.11
N PHE A 156 0.33 7.24 1.67
CA PHE A 156 1.34 7.63 0.71
C PHE A 156 1.39 6.58 -0.41
N VAL A 157 1.21 7.02 -1.65
CA VAL A 157 1.30 6.18 -2.86
C VAL A 157 2.26 6.83 -3.82
N ALA A 158 3.15 6.04 -4.42
CA ALA A 158 4.05 6.47 -5.46
C ALA A 158 3.95 5.56 -6.70
N SER A 159 3.90 6.20 -7.87
CA SER A 159 3.64 5.59 -9.18
C SER A 159 4.61 6.12 -10.24
N ILE A 160 4.85 5.30 -11.28
CA ILE A 160 5.70 5.64 -12.44
C ILE A 160 4.86 6.01 -13.65
#